data_736764ab78c8124af57d709b82a1e9d0
#
_entry.id   736764ab78c8124af57d709b82a1e9d0
#
_cell.length_a   1.000
_cell.length_b   1.000
_cell.length_c   1.000
_cell.angle_alpha   90.00
_cell.angle_beta   90.00
_cell.angle_gamma   90.00
#
_symmetry.space_group_name_H-M   'P 1'
#
loop_
_entity.id
_entity.type
_entity.pdbx_description
1 polymer ?
#
loop_
_entity_poly.entity_id
_entity_poly.type
_entity_poly.pdbx_seq_one_letter_code
_entity_poly.pdbx_strand_id
1 'polypeptide(L)'
;ERAKKEAEKEKKEFERERKEAEKARKEAEKERKKIEKEREKLGDAKEKVADLKKDILKNKEKLEDEKTKFEKDKKKGKLSPNDEIKRQEKIEKLLEKSNDLQNKLEKAQIKLDKIR
;
A
#
# COMPACT_ATOMS: atom_id res chain seq x y z
N GLU A 1 38.48 55.44 7.17
CA GLU A 1 37.68 55.16 5.95
C GLU A 1 37.89 53.77 5.41
N ARG A 2 39.09 53.24 5.35
CA ARG A 2 39.37 51.88 4.93
C ARG A 2 38.70 50.84 5.86
N ALA A 3 38.75 51.06 7.16
CA ALA A 3 38.14 50.17 8.13
C ALA A 3 36.62 50.12 8.01
N LYS A 4 35.97 51.22 7.68
CA LYS A 4 34.51 51.27 7.42
C LYS A 4 34.11 50.55 6.17
N LYS A 5 34.88 50.66 5.10
CA LYS A 5 34.63 49.96 3.81
C LYS A 5 34.85 48.48 3.94
N GLU A 6 35.86 48.04 4.68
CA GLU A 6 36.11 46.63 4.97
C GLU A 6 35.00 46.02 5.86
N ALA A 7 34.59 46.72 6.88
CA ALA A 7 33.46 46.30 7.74
C ALA A 7 32.15 46.19 6.98
N GLU A 8 31.88 47.10 6.05
CA GLU A 8 30.69 47.02 5.17
C GLU A 8 30.76 45.85 4.20
N LYS A 9 31.94 45.58 3.64
CA LYS A 9 32.16 44.41 2.77
C LYS A 9 31.95 43.09 3.53
N GLU A 10 32.53 42.97 4.69
CA GLU A 10 32.37 41.79 5.55
C GLU A 10 30.92 41.58 5.94
N LYS A 11 30.21 42.68 6.25
CA LYS A 11 28.79 42.65 6.59
C LYS A 11 27.94 42.19 5.42
N LYS A 12 28.22 42.62 4.20
CA LYS A 12 27.54 42.21 2.99
C LYS A 12 27.82 40.75 2.64
N GLU A 13 29.05 40.30 2.79
CA GLU A 13 29.43 38.90 2.59
C GLU A 13 28.77 37.98 3.60
N PHE A 14 28.72 38.37 4.86
CA PHE A 14 28.03 37.65 5.93
C PHE A 14 26.54 37.51 5.66
N GLU A 15 25.87 38.59 5.25
CA GLU A 15 24.45 38.56 4.88
C GLU A 15 24.19 37.68 3.66
N ARG A 16 25.07 37.70 2.66
CA ARG A 16 24.98 36.87 1.47
C ARG A 16 25.11 35.38 1.84
N GLU A 17 26.10 35.02 2.60
CA GLU A 17 26.34 33.67 3.08
C GLU A 17 25.16 33.17 3.93
N ARG A 18 24.61 34.03 4.80
CA ARG A 18 23.45 33.72 5.61
C ARG A 18 22.21 33.43 4.76
N LYS A 19 21.95 34.24 3.74
CA LYS A 19 20.84 34.05 2.80
C LYS A 19 21.01 32.77 1.98
N GLU A 20 22.21 32.49 1.51
CA GLU A 20 22.51 31.27 0.76
C GLU A 20 22.34 30.03 1.65
N ALA A 21 22.82 30.06 2.88
CA ALA A 21 22.67 28.98 3.86
C ALA A 21 21.19 28.74 4.20
N GLU A 22 20.41 29.80 4.40
CA GLU A 22 18.98 29.70 4.67
C GLU A 22 18.20 29.12 3.48
N LYS A 23 18.55 29.54 2.27
CA LYS A 23 17.97 29.03 1.02
C LYS A 23 18.28 27.54 0.84
N ALA A 24 19.55 27.15 1.05
CA ALA A 24 19.98 25.77 0.98
C ALA A 24 19.26 24.90 2.03
N ARG A 25 19.08 25.40 3.24
CA ARG A 25 18.33 24.72 4.31
C ARG A 25 16.86 24.47 3.93
N LYS A 26 16.21 25.48 3.36
CA LYS A 26 14.82 25.38 2.88
C LYS A 26 14.67 24.36 1.76
N GLU A 27 15.59 24.36 0.83
CA GLU A 27 15.63 23.40 -0.28
C GLU A 27 15.86 21.96 0.23
N ALA A 28 16.79 21.78 1.17
CA ALA A 28 17.06 20.48 1.80
C ALA A 28 15.84 19.98 2.58
N GLU A 29 15.12 20.86 3.27
CA GLU A 29 13.90 20.52 4.00
C GLU A 29 12.77 20.08 3.07
N LYS A 30 12.58 20.80 1.94
CA LYS A 30 11.61 20.41 0.90
C LYS A 30 11.93 19.04 0.31
N GLU A 31 13.21 18.81 0.01
CA GLU A 31 13.69 17.53 -0.52
C GLU A 31 13.44 16.39 0.47
N ARG A 32 13.74 16.61 1.73
CA ARG A 32 13.49 15.65 2.81
C ARG A 32 12.02 15.28 2.94
N LYS A 33 11.12 16.29 2.92
CA LYS A 33 9.66 16.08 2.98
C LYS A 33 9.17 15.30 1.76
N LYS A 34 9.72 15.56 0.60
CA LYS A 34 9.39 14.85 -0.63
C LYS A 34 9.78 13.38 -0.54
N ILE A 35 10.99 13.10 -0.06
CA ILE A 35 11.50 11.74 0.15
C ILE A 35 10.63 10.99 1.18
N GLU A 36 10.24 11.64 2.29
CA GLU A 36 9.35 11.05 3.28
C GLU A 36 8.00 10.65 2.70
N LYS A 37 7.40 11.51 1.89
CA LYS A 37 6.13 11.23 1.21
C LYS A 37 6.25 10.05 0.23
N GLU A 38 7.34 10.00 -0.51
CA GLU A 38 7.61 8.89 -1.43
C GLU A 38 7.79 7.57 -0.68
N ARG A 39 8.48 7.58 0.45
CA ARG A 39 8.65 6.41 1.33
C ARG A 39 7.32 5.95 1.93
N GLU A 40 6.47 6.86 2.36
CA GLU A 40 5.14 6.53 2.86
C GLU A 40 4.27 5.88 1.78
N LYS A 41 4.25 6.45 0.58
CA LYS A 41 3.52 5.88 -0.55
C LYS A 41 4.00 4.47 -0.90
N LEU A 42 5.31 4.27 -0.90
CA LEU A 42 5.90 2.97 -1.16
C LEU A 42 5.54 1.97 -0.06
N GLY A 43 5.65 2.37 1.21
CA GLY A 43 5.27 1.57 2.37
C GLY A 43 3.80 1.16 2.33
N ASP A 44 2.90 2.10 2.07
CA ASP A 44 1.45 1.87 1.97
C ASP A 44 1.12 0.92 0.81
N ALA A 45 1.77 1.11 -0.34
CA ALA A 45 1.56 0.24 -1.50
C ALA A 45 2.03 -1.19 -1.24
N LYS A 46 3.16 -1.37 -0.58
CA LYS A 46 3.68 -2.69 -0.16
C LYS A 46 2.75 -3.37 0.84
N GLU A 47 2.27 -2.62 1.82
CA GLU A 47 1.34 -3.11 2.84
C GLU A 47 0.02 -3.58 2.22
N LYS A 48 -0.52 -2.80 1.29
CA LYS A 48 -1.75 -3.16 0.58
C LYS A 48 -1.60 -4.46 -0.20
N VAL A 49 -0.49 -4.65 -0.90
CA VAL A 49 -0.18 -5.91 -1.60
C VAL A 49 -0.09 -7.07 -0.62
N ALA A 50 0.61 -6.90 0.49
CA ALA A 50 0.75 -7.92 1.52
C ALA A 50 -0.59 -8.31 2.14
N ASP A 51 -1.43 -7.33 2.46
CA ASP A 51 -2.77 -7.54 3.03
C ASP A 51 -3.69 -8.28 2.06
N LEU A 52 -3.65 -7.92 0.78
CA LEU A 52 -4.44 -8.61 -0.24
C LEU A 52 -4.00 -10.07 -0.44
N LYS A 53 -2.70 -10.34 -0.41
CA LYS A 53 -2.19 -11.71 -0.44
C LYS A 53 -2.66 -12.54 0.76
N LYS A 54 -2.68 -11.95 1.93
CA LYS A 54 -3.18 -12.54 3.16
C LYS A 54 -4.68 -12.86 3.06
N ASP A 55 -5.47 -11.92 2.57
CA ASP A 55 -6.91 -12.08 2.37
C ASP A 55 -7.22 -13.17 1.36
N ILE A 56 -6.45 -13.26 0.30
CA ILE A 56 -6.56 -14.32 -0.71
C ILE A 56 -6.33 -15.70 -0.09
N LEU A 57 -5.30 -15.86 0.73
CA LEU A 57 -5.02 -17.11 1.42
C LEU A 57 -6.15 -17.50 2.39
N LYS A 58 -6.65 -16.56 3.18
CA LYS A 58 -7.78 -16.79 4.10
C LYS A 58 -9.04 -17.21 3.36
N ASN A 59 -9.34 -16.52 2.26
CA ASN A 59 -10.51 -16.84 1.45
C ASN A 59 -10.40 -18.22 0.79
N LYS A 60 -9.20 -18.55 0.34
CA LYS A 60 -8.89 -19.87 -0.24
C LYS A 60 -9.10 -21.00 0.76
N GLU A 61 -8.66 -20.82 2.00
CA GLU A 61 -8.89 -21.78 3.09
C GLU A 61 -10.38 -21.96 3.36
N LYS A 62 -11.14 -20.87 3.44
CA LYS A 62 -12.59 -20.92 3.63
C LYS A 62 -13.28 -21.67 2.49
N LEU A 63 -12.87 -21.42 1.27
CA LEU A 63 -13.41 -22.08 0.08
C LEU A 63 -13.15 -23.58 0.12
N GLU A 64 -11.94 -24.01 0.43
CA GLU A 64 -11.57 -25.41 0.56
C GLU A 64 -12.36 -26.09 1.69
N ASP A 65 -12.48 -25.46 2.84
CA ASP A 65 -13.26 -25.97 3.98
C ASP A 65 -14.74 -26.14 3.63
N GLU A 66 -15.33 -25.16 2.96
CA GLU A 66 -16.74 -25.22 2.54
C GLU A 66 -16.98 -26.32 1.50
N LYS A 67 -16.07 -26.46 0.54
CA LYS A 67 -16.13 -27.56 -0.45
C LYS A 67 -16.03 -28.92 0.22
N THR A 68 -15.10 -29.09 1.14
CA THR A 68 -14.88 -30.36 1.85
C THR A 68 -16.10 -30.73 2.70
N LYS A 69 -16.66 -29.78 3.44
CA LYS A 69 -17.88 -29.98 4.24
C LYS A 69 -19.07 -30.32 3.36
N PHE A 70 -19.22 -29.62 2.25
CA PHE A 70 -20.32 -29.86 1.31
C PHE A 70 -20.28 -31.29 0.74
N GLU A 71 -19.14 -31.72 0.26
CA GLU A 71 -18.95 -33.08 -0.27
C GLU A 71 -19.20 -34.15 0.79
N LYS A 72 -18.71 -33.93 2.01
CA LYS A 72 -18.87 -34.83 3.14
C LYS A 72 -20.32 -34.98 3.55
N ASP A 73 -21.04 -33.88 3.68
CA ASP A 73 -22.46 -33.87 4.06
C ASP A 73 -23.35 -34.44 2.95
N LYS A 74 -22.99 -34.20 1.69
CA LYS A 74 -23.65 -34.78 0.52
C LYS A 74 -23.54 -36.31 0.49
N LYS A 75 -22.35 -36.84 0.72
CA LYS A 75 -22.11 -38.27 0.82
C LYS A 75 -22.87 -38.97 1.93
N LYS A 76 -23.06 -38.26 3.06
CA LYS A 76 -23.81 -38.73 4.22
C LYS A 76 -25.32 -38.63 4.05
N GLY A 77 -25.81 -38.03 2.97
CA GLY A 77 -27.24 -37.84 2.71
C GLY A 77 -27.93 -36.87 3.69
N LYS A 78 -27.15 -35.96 4.29
CA LYS A 78 -27.66 -35.00 5.30
C LYS A 78 -28.31 -33.77 4.71
N LEU A 79 -28.14 -33.53 3.40
CA LEU A 79 -28.59 -32.29 2.75
C LEU A 79 -29.88 -32.50 1.97
N SER A 80 -30.89 -31.68 2.25
CA SER A 80 -32.05 -31.54 1.37
C SER A 80 -31.65 -30.83 0.06
N PRO A 81 -32.47 -30.93 -1.01
CA PRO A 81 -32.21 -30.19 -2.25
C PRO A 81 -32.03 -28.69 -2.03
N ASN A 82 -32.80 -28.07 -1.14
CA ASN A 82 -32.68 -26.66 -0.80
C ASN A 82 -31.36 -26.36 -0.06
N ASP A 83 -30.92 -27.24 0.82
CA ASP A 83 -29.65 -27.09 1.53
C ASP A 83 -28.45 -27.21 0.57
N GLU A 84 -28.52 -28.08 -0.41
CA GLU A 84 -27.51 -28.22 -1.46
C GLU A 84 -27.37 -26.92 -2.24
N ILE A 85 -28.48 -26.32 -2.64
CA ILE A 85 -28.50 -25.05 -3.39
C ILE A 85 -27.87 -23.93 -2.56
N LYS A 86 -28.25 -23.81 -1.27
CA LYS A 86 -27.66 -22.79 -0.37
C LYS A 86 -26.16 -22.95 -0.17
N ARG A 87 -25.70 -24.21 -0.05
CA ARG A 87 -24.26 -24.50 0.09
C ARG A 87 -23.50 -24.18 -1.18
N GLN A 88 -24.03 -24.48 -2.34
CA GLN A 88 -23.46 -24.14 -3.63
C GLN A 88 -23.37 -22.62 -3.83
N GLU A 89 -24.42 -21.89 -3.48
CA GLU A 89 -24.43 -20.42 -3.52
C GLU A 89 -23.35 -19.81 -2.64
N LYS A 90 -23.14 -20.38 -1.45
CA LYS A 90 -22.07 -19.95 -0.54
C LYS A 90 -20.68 -20.15 -1.15
N ILE A 91 -20.46 -21.31 -1.78
CA ILE A 91 -19.21 -21.63 -2.49
C ILE A 91 -18.98 -20.67 -3.66
N GLU A 92 -20.02 -20.39 -4.45
CA GLU A 92 -19.97 -19.45 -5.56
C GLU A 92 -19.60 -18.04 -5.11
N LYS A 93 -20.18 -17.58 -3.99
CA LYS A 93 -19.81 -16.28 -3.40
C LYS A 93 -18.36 -16.21 -2.97
N LEU A 94 -17.84 -17.30 -2.42
CA LEU A 94 -16.42 -17.38 -2.06
C LEU A 94 -15.51 -17.39 -3.29
N LEU A 95 -15.93 -18.00 -4.38
CA LEU A 95 -15.22 -17.97 -5.66
C LEU A 95 -15.22 -16.57 -6.27
N GLU A 96 -16.35 -15.87 -6.26
CA GLU A 96 -16.45 -14.48 -6.72
C GLU A 96 -15.54 -13.57 -5.90
N LYS A 97 -15.53 -13.75 -4.59
CA LYS A 97 -14.63 -13.01 -3.68
C LYS A 97 -13.17 -13.28 -4.00
N SER A 98 -12.82 -14.52 -4.32
CA SER A 98 -11.45 -14.89 -4.74
C SER A 98 -11.04 -14.14 -6.00
N ASN A 99 -11.91 -14.08 -7.01
CA ASN A 99 -11.67 -13.35 -8.24
C ASN A 99 -11.53 -11.83 -8.00
N ASP A 100 -12.38 -11.26 -7.17
CA ASP A 100 -12.32 -9.83 -6.82
C ASP A 100 -11.01 -9.50 -6.10
N LEU A 101 -10.58 -10.33 -5.17
CA LEU A 101 -9.31 -10.17 -4.46
C LEU A 101 -8.12 -10.28 -5.40
N GLN A 102 -8.14 -11.22 -6.35
CA GLN A 102 -7.09 -11.35 -7.36
C GLN A 102 -7.00 -10.11 -8.25
N ASN A 103 -8.14 -9.57 -8.68
CA ASN A 103 -8.18 -8.35 -9.48
C ASN A 103 -7.64 -7.14 -8.69
N LYS A 104 -8.00 -7.02 -7.42
CA LYS A 104 -7.46 -5.99 -6.54
C LYS A 104 -5.96 -6.13 -6.34
N LEU A 105 -5.47 -7.36 -6.20
CA LEU A 105 -4.04 -7.63 -6.07
C LEU A 105 -3.27 -7.22 -7.33
N GLU A 106 -3.77 -7.54 -8.50
CA GLU A 106 -3.15 -7.14 -9.77
C GLU A 106 -3.04 -5.62 -9.87
N LYS A 107 -4.12 -4.90 -9.56
CA LYS A 107 -4.13 -3.42 -9.56
C LYS A 107 -3.15 -2.84 -8.54
N ALA A 108 -3.12 -3.41 -7.34
CA ALA A 108 -2.21 -2.97 -6.30
C ALA A 108 -0.74 -3.25 -6.66
N GLN A 109 -0.47 -4.38 -7.31
CA GLN A 109 0.87 -4.73 -7.78
C GLN A 109 1.34 -3.80 -8.90
N ILE A 110 0.49 -3.47 -9.85
CA ILE A 110 0.78 -2.51 -10.93
C ILE A 110 1.10 -1.15 -10.32
N LYS A 111 0.31 -0.70 -9.36
CA LYS A 111 0.53 0.58 -8.66
C LYS A 111 1.85 0.59 -7.91
N LEU A 112 2.20 -0.49 -7.23
CA LEU A 112 3.47 -0.65 -6.53
C LEU A 112 4.65 -0.61 -7.51
N ASP A 113 4.55 -1.29 -8.62
CA ASP A 113 5.61 -1.35 -9.65
C ASP A 113 5.85 0.02 -10.30
N LYS A 114 4.82 0.84 -10.42
CA LYS A 114 4.95 2.23 -10.91
C LYS A 114 5.67 3.16 -9.92
N ILE A 115 5.56 2.88 -8.62
CA ILE A 115 6.22 3.67 -7.57
C ILE A 115 7.70 3.32 -7.45
N ARG A 116 8.06 2.09 -7.70
CA ARG A 116 9.47 1.64 -7.69
C ARG A 116 10.30 2.34 -8.80
#